data_8613dc93f28df5edc58041e5eef57286
#
_entry.id   8613dc93f28df5edc58041e5eef57286
#
_cell.length_a   1.000
_cell.length_b   1.000
_cell.length_c   1.000
_cell.angle_alpha   90.00
_cell.angle_beta   90.00
_cell.angle_gamma   90.00
#
_symmetry.space_group_name_H-M   'P 1'
#
loop_
_entity.id
_entity.type
_entity.pdbx_description
1 polymer ?
#
loop_
_entity_poly.entity_id
_entity_poly.type
_entity_poly.pdbx_seq_one_letter_code
_entity_poly.pdbx_strand_id
1 'polypeptide(L)'
;MPSTSNFIDVATIWLHAGKGGDGAVSFHREKFVAAGGSDGGDGGRGGNIVFQADPNLSTLMDFRYKRKYTAPDGENGRGARQKGKDADDLVIRVPRGTVLKEAETGLVVADLSGDAPVVVAKGGRGGWGNARFATPTRQIPRFAKPGLPGEDMHLTLELKVIADVGLIGFPNVGKSTLISTISAARPKIANYHFTTLTPVLGVVRVGPEQSFVCADIPGLIEGAADGVGLGHDFLRHVERCRLLLHVVDVSGCEGRDPKEDFEQINHELEGFSADLATRPQIVLGNKCDIATPEQVEEFKQFVEAKGLTFVPISAATRQGVDALPALVYSRLKELPPVKVFEAEYVKPSLVDAPTRPFTVERTGAHEFTVDAPWLERILAGTNVEDYESLQYFQTQLGDSGILDELVRQNVEEDDTIKIGEYEFDYVY
;
A
#
# COMPACT_ATOMS: atom_id res chain seq x y z
N MET A 1 -0.87 32.99 -10.92
CA MET A 1 -1.32 31.61 -11.12
C MET A 1 -0.76 30.79 -9.97
N PRO A 2 -1.53 30.03 -9.19
CA PRO A 2 -0.98 29.22 -8.12
C PRO A 2 -0.11 28.13 -8.75
N SER A 3 1.15 28.03 -8.33
CA SER A 3 2.06 26.96 -8.72
C SER A 3 1.47 25.66 -8.23
N THR A 4 0.98 24.83 -9.15
CA THR A 4 0.55 23.46 -8.84
C THR A 4 1.76 22.68 -8.39
N SER A 5 1.82 22.38 -7.10
CA SER A 5 2.82 21.49 -6.50
C SER A 5 2.76 20.14 -7.24
N ASN A 6 3.87 19.77 -7.88
CA ASN A 6 4.00 18.52 -8.65
C ASN A 6 4.27 17.30 -7.77
N PHE A 7 4.14 17.39 -6.46
CA PHE A 7 4.39 16.30 -5.52
C PHE A 7 3.13 15.98 -4.73
N ILE A 8 2.73 14.71 -4.73
CA ILE A 8 1.58 14.19 -3.98
C ILE A 8 2.05 12.99 -3.17
N ASP A 9 1.81 13.04 -1.88
CA ASP A 9 2.18 12.07 -0.85
C ASP A 9 0.98 11.26 -0.33
N VAL A 10 -0.24 11.76 -0.54
CA VAL A 10 -1.48 11.07 -0.17
C VAL A 10 -2.43 11.05 -1.36
N ALA A 11 -2.97 9.88 -1.67
CA ALA A 11 -3.98 9.71 -2.71
C ALA A 11 -5.00 8.64 -2.32
N THR A 12 -6.26 8.85 -2.68
CA THR A 12 -7.32 7.88 -2.41
C THR A 12 -7.80 7.28 -3.73
N ILE A 13 -7.94 5.95 -3.75
CA ILE A 13 -8.29 5.19 -4.94
C ILE A 13 -9.31 4.09 -4.64
N TRP A 14 -10.07 3.75 -5.68
CA TRP A 14 -11.02 2.64 -5.69
C TRP A 14 -10.45 1.48 -6.50
N LEU A 15 -10.49 0.29 -5.94
CA LEU A 15 -10.04 -0.94 -6.55
C LEU A 15 -11.22 -1.86 -6.77
N HIS A 16 -11.34 -2.40 -8.00
CA HIS A 16 -12.30 -3.42 -8.38
C HIS A 16 -11.52 -4.60 -8.97
N ALA A 17 -11.39 -5.69 -8.24
CA ALA A 17 -10.79 -6.91 -8.79
C ALA A 17 -11.76 -7.56 -9.78
N GLY A 18 -11.22 -8.29 -10.76
CA GLY A 18 -12.02 -8.88 -11.83
C GLY A 18 -13.01 -9.93 -11.31
N LYS A 19 -14.21 -9.97 -11.89
CA LYS A 19 -15.19 -11.04 -11.66
C LYS A 19 -14.67 -12.36 -12.27
N GLY A 20 -14.99 -13.50 -11.67
CA GLY A 20 -14.80 -14.80 -12.30
C GLY A 20 -15.74 -14.99 -13.50
N GLY A 21 -15.28 -15.65 -14.55
CA GLY A 21 -16.12 -16.03 -15.68
C GLY A 21 -17.19 -17.05 -15.26
N ASP A 22 -18.33 -17.03 -15.94
CA ASP A 22 -19.44 -17.96 -15.63
C ASP A 22 -19.14 -19.36 -16.19
N GLY A 23 -19.64 -20.40 -15.49
CA GLY A 23 -19.64 -21.75 -16.00
C GLY A 23 -20.61 -21.91 -17.17
N ALA A 24 -20.27 -22.77 -18.12
CA ALA A 24 -21.13 -23.04 -19.28
C ALA A 24 -22.13 -24.17 -19.02
N VAL A 25 -23.33 -24.02 -19.59
CA VAL A 25 -24.27 -25.12 -19.79
C VAL A 25 -24.17 -25.56 -21.23
N SER A 26 -23.59 -26.73 -21.47
CA SER A 26 -23.44 -27.30 -22.81
C SER A 26 -23.62 -28.82 -22.77
N PHE A 27 -24.03 -29.38 -23.90
CA PHE A 27 -24.27 -30.81 -24.06
C PHE A 27 -23.55 -31.31 -25.29
N HIS A 28 -22.92 -32.47 -25.12
CA HIS A 28 -22.24 -33.12 -26.22
C HIS A 28 -23.20 -33.48 -27.35
N ARG A 29 -22.91 -33.09 -28.57
CA ARG A 29 -23.71 -33.37 -29.75
C ARG A 29 -22.87 -34.07 -30.78
N GLU A 30 -23.21 -35.30 -31.10
CA GLU A 30 -22.63 -36.05 -32.17
C GLU A 30 -23.70 -36.52 -33.15
N LYS A 31 -23.28 -36.80 -34.37
CA LYS A 31 -24.16 -37.38 -35.40
C LYS A 31 -24.63 -38.75 -34.92
N PHE A 32 -25.98 -38.94 -34.82
CA PHE A 32 -26.64 -40.14 -34.30
C PHE A 32 -26.67 -40.32 -32.80
N VAL A 33 -26.24 -39.35 -31.95
CA VAL A 33 -26.41 -39.36 -30.51
C VAL A 33 -27.50 -38.36 -30.15
N ALA A 34 -28.67 -38.81 -29.80
CA ALA A 34 -29.85 -37.98 -29.54
C ALA A 34 -29.72 -37.20 -28.20
N ALA A 35 -28.98 -37.72 -27.22
CA ALA A 35 -28.75 -37.13 -25.92
C ALA A 35 -27.30 -37.40 -25.49
N GLY A 36 -26.39 -36.45 -25.75
CA GLY A 36 -25.05 -36.47 -25.21
C GLY A 36 -25.03 -36.00 -23.76
N GLY A 37 -23.99 -36.41 -23.02
CA GLY A 37 -23.80 -35.97 -21.62
C GLY A 37 -23.47 -34.46 -21.51
N SER A 38 -23.49 -33.96 -20.30
CA SER A 38 -23.08 -32.57 -20.01
C SER A 38 -21.59 -32.36 -20.32
N ASP A 39 -21.28 -31.31 -21.07
CA ASP A 39 -19.91 -30.96 -21.52
C ASP A 39 -19.54 -29.49 -21.32
N GLY A 40 -20.32 -28.74 -20.55
CA GLY A 40 -19.98 -27.34 -20.25
C GLY A 40 -18.75 -27.22 -19.37
N GLY A 41 -17.83 -26.37 -19.78
CA GLY A 41 -16.60 -26.07 -19.07
C GLY A 41 -16.75 -25.01 -17.99
N ASP A 42 -15.78 -24.92 -17.10
CA ASP A 42 -15.73 -23.93 -16.03
C ASP A 42 -15.34 -22.55 -16.58
N GLY A 43 -15.76 -21.47 -15.87
CA GLY A 43 -15.23 -20.13 -16.11
C GLY A 43 -13.81 -19.96 -15.59
N GLY A 44 -13.12 -18.96 -16.11
CA GLY A 44 -11.80 -18.55 -15.66
C GLY A 44 -11.86 -17.67 -14.39
N ARG A 45 -10.76 -17.58 -13.66
CA ARG A 45 -10.60 -16.66 -12.52
C ARG A 45 -10.50 -15.22 -13.01
N GLY A 46 -11.10 -14.26 -12.29
CA GLY A 46 -10.88 -12.83 -12.48
C GLY A 46 -9.46 -12.40 -12.06
N GLY A 47 -8.97 -11.31 -12.62
CA GLY A 47 -7.65 -10.76 -12.31
C GLY A 47 -7.57 -10.21 -10.90
N ASN A 48 -6.47 -10.43 -10.22
CA ASN A 48 -6.17 -9.79 -8.93
C ASN A 48 -5.66 -8.37 -9.16
N ILE A 49 -5.69 -7.55 -8.10
CA ILE A 49 -4.97 -6.28 -8.06
C ILE A 49 -3.74 -6.45 -7.16
N VAL A 50 -2.58 -6.21 -7.77
CA VAL A 50 -1.27 -6.40 -7.16
C VAL A 50 -0.56 -5.07 -7.11
N PHE A 51 -0.04 -4.71 -5.94
CA PHE A 51 0.84 -3.54 -5.79
C PHE A 51 2.30 -3.97 -5.79
N GLN A 52 3.11 -3.17 -6.44
CA GLN A 52 4.56 -3.38 -6.52
C GLN A 52 5.29 -2.06 -6.32
N ALA A 53 6.30 -2.05 -5.44
CA ALA A 53 7.19 -0.91 -5.29
C ALA A 53 8.08 -0.74 -6.53
N ASP A 54 8.17 0.50 -7.01
CA ASP A 54 9.07 0.87 -8.12
C ASP A 54 10.03 1.97 -7.63
N PRO A 55 11.35 1.70 -7.59
CA PRO A 55 12.35 2.67 -7.11
C PRO A 55 12.49 3.90 -8.02
N ASN A 56 11.96 3.85 -9.25
CA ASN A 56 12.00 4.98 -10.18
C ASN A 56 10.85 5.97 -9.95
N LEU A 57 9.83 5.58 -9.21
CA LEU A 57 8.73 6.46 -8.83
C LEU A 57 9.07 7.21 -7.53
N SER A 58 8.73 8.49 -7.47
CA SER A 58 9.00 9.35 -6.32
C SER A 58 7.77 10.09 -5.80
N THR A 59 6.60 9.90 -6.41
CA THR A 59 5.37 10.63 -6.07
C THR A 59 4.14 9.82 -6.44
N LEU A 60 3.04 10.06 -5.73
CA LEU A 60 1.72 9.47 -6.01
C LEU A 60 0.88 10.29 -7.00
N MET A 61 1.52 11.15 -7.82
CA MET A 61 0.83 12.09 -8.71
C MET A 61 -0.14 11.41 -9.70
N ASP A 62 0.22 10.25 -10.22
CA ASP A 62 -0.61 9.53 -11.19
C ASP A 62 -1.97 9.14 -10.57
N PHE A 63 -2.01 8.86 -9.27
CA PHE A 63 -3.21 8.48 -8.53
C PHE A 63 -4.18 9.63 -8.29
N ARG A 64 -3.75 10.88 -8.45
CA ARG A 64 -4.64 12.04 -8.44
C ARG A 64 -5.54 12.09 -9.66
N TYR A 65 -5.01 11.69 -10.82
CA TYR A 65 -5.72 11.72 -12.09
C TYR A 65 -6.54 10.47 -12.32
N LYS A 66 -5.95 9.30 -12.03
CA LYS A 66 -6.64 8.02 -12.14
C LYS A 66 -6.94 7.46 -10.75
N ARG A 67 -8.21 7.52 -10.36
CA ARG A 67 -8.68 7.09 -9.02
C ARG A 67 -9.36 5.73 -9.01
N LYS A 68 -9.74 5.18 -10.17
CA LYS A 68 -10.39 3.88 -10.29
C LYS A 68 -9.49 2.91 -11.03
N TYR A 69 -9.29 1.75 -10.47
CA TYR A 69 -8.50 0.66 -11.03
C TYR A 69 -9.35 -0.60 -11.05
N THR A 70 -9.58 -1.14 -12.25
CA THR A 70 -10.39 -2.34 -12.45
C THR A 70 -9.53 -3.39 -13.13
N ALA A 71 -9.40 -4.57 -12.52
CA ALA A 71 -8.74 -5.70 -13.13
C ALA A 71 -9.70 -6.41 -14.11
N PRO A 72 -9.19 -7.09 -15.14
CA PRO A 72 -10.02 -7.77 -16.12
C PRO A 72 -10.75 -8.97 -15.52
N ASP A 73 -11.94 -9.24 -16.06
CA ASP A 73 -12.77 -10.40 -15.69
C ASP A 73 -12.23 -11.68 -16.33
N GLY A 74 -12.50 -12.82 -15.69
CA GLY A 74 -12.25 -14.14 -16.26
C GLY A 74 -13.19 -14.44 -17.44
N GLU A 75 -12.70 -15.20 -18.41
CA GLU A 75 -13.54 -15.64 -19.53
C GLU A 75 -14.55 -16.68 -19.06
N ASN A 76 -15.75 -16.65 -19.66
CA ASN A 76 -16.76 -17.66 -19.43
C ASN A 76 -16.31 -19.04 -19.98
N GLY A 77 -16.76 -20.11 -19.33
CA GLY A 77 -16.61 -21.46 -19.83
C GLY A 77 -17.28 -21.66 -21.19
N ARG A 78 -16.85 -22.67 -21.92
CA ARG A 78 -17.40 -23.02 -23.24
C ARG A 78 -17.80 -24.50 -23.28
N GLY A 79 -18.47 -24.91 -24.34
CA GLY A 79 -18.75 -26.31 -24.62
C GLY A 79 -17.49 -27.17 -24.81
N ALA A 80 -17.65 -28.48 -24.95
CA ALA A 80 -16.57 -29.45 -25.04
C ALA A 80 -15.60 -29.41 -23.84
N ARG A 81 -16.09 -29.10 -22.65
CA ARG A 81 -15.33 -28.95 -21.38
C ARG A 81 -14.21 -27.92 -21.42
N GLN A 82 -14.28 -26.94 -22.33
CA GLN A 82 -13.28 -25.90 -22.43
C GLN A 82 -13.44 -24.89 -21.31
N LYS A 83 -12.42 -24.83 -20.44
CA LYS A 83 -12.33 -23.82 -19.37
C LYS A 83 -12.10 -22.44 -20.00
N GLY A 84 -12.80 -21.41 -19.47
CA GLY A 84 -12.51 -20.02 -19.77
C GLY A 84 -11.09 -19.64 -19.32
N LYS A 85 -10.45 -18.72 -20.03
CA LYS A 85 -9.12 -18.23 -19.68
C LYS A 85 -9.18 -17.44 -18.37
N ASP A 86 -8.21 -17.70 -17.48
CA ASP A 86 -8.00 -16.89 -16.28
C ASP A 86 -7.50 -15.50 -16.72
N ALA A 87 -8.01 -14.46 -16.09
CA ALA A 87 -7.60 -13.09 -16.37
C ALA A 87 -6.21 -12.78 -15.80
N ASP A 88 -5.49 -11.89 -16.47
CA ASP A 88 -4.19 -11.41 -16.01
C ASP A 88 -4.37 -10.47 -14.81
N ASP A 89 -3.41 -10.49 -13.87
CA ASP A 89 -3.43 -9.64 -12.70
C ASP A 89 -3.09 -8.18 -13.11
N LEU A 90 -3.78 -7.22 -12.51
CA LEU A 90 -3.49 -5.79 -12.68
C LEU A 90 -2.38 -5.37 -11.70
N VAL A 91 -1.19 -5.08 -12.23
CA VAL A 91 -0.08 -4.59 -11.42
C VAL A 91 -0.10 -3.07 -11.37
N ILE A 92 -0.21 -2.53 -10.16
CA ILE A 92 -0.16 -1.09 -9.85
C ILE A 92 1.20 -0.79 -9.25
N ARG A 93 1.98 0.06 -9.93
CA ARG A 93 3.30 0.47 -9.44
C ARG A 93 3.17 1.71 -8.58
N VAL A 94 3.85 1.70 -7.43
CA VAL A 94 3.87 2.81 -6.47
C VAL A 94 5.30 3.10 -6.04
N PRO A 95 5.59 4.31 -5.55
CA PRO A 95 6.89 4.61 -4.96
C PRO A 95 7.19 3.66 -3.78
N ARG A 96 8.47 3.35 -3.60
CA ARG A 96 8.92 2.57 -2.44
C ARG A 96 8.56 3.29 -1.13
N GLY A 97 8.08 2.56 -0.14
CA GLY A 97 7.64 3.13 1.14
C GLY A 97 6.23 3.71 1.13
N THR A 98 5.44 3.36 0.11
CA THR A 98 4.00 3.63 0.12
C THR A 98 3.30 2.68 1.08
N VAL A 99 2.52 3.22 2.01
CA VAL A 99 1.65 2.48 2.91
C VAL A 99 0.23 2.55 2.38
N LEU A 100 -0.40 1.40 2.25
CA LEU A 100 -1.80 1.25 1.87
C LEU A 100 -2.65 1.14 3.12
N LYS A 101 -3.64 2.00 3.26
CA LYS A 101 -4.62 1.98 4.34
C LYS A 101 -6.02 1.81 3.79
N GLU A 102 -6.85 1.10 4.51
CA GLU A 102 -8.28 1.11 4.24
C GLU A 102 -8.84 2.50 4.55
N ALA A 103 -9.64 3.07 3.63
CA ALA A 103 -10.00 4.49 3.68
C ALA A 103 -10.97 4.85 4.80
N GLU A 104 -11.80 3.91 5.26
CA GLU A 104 -12.83 4.15 6.28
C GLU A 104 -12.28 3.92 7.69
N THR A 105 -11.54 2.84 7.90
CA THR A 105 -11.00 2.46 9.22
C THR A 105 -9.62 3.03 9.49
N GLY A 106 -8.87 3.41 8.44
CA GLY A 106 -7.49 3.85 8.55
C GLY A 106 -6.48 2.75 8.86
N LEU A 107 -6.91 1.48 8.95
CA LEU A 107 -6.03 0.35 9.25
C LEU A 107 -5.06 0.06 8.11
N VAL A 108 -3.84 -0.34 8.45
CA VAL A 108 -2.81 -0.68 7.49
C VAL A 108 -3.14 -2.00 6.80
N VAL A 109 -3.29 -1.94 5.47
CA VAL A 109 -3.51 -3.10 4.60
C VAL A 109 -2.18 -3.71 4.17
N ALA A 110 -1.22 -2.87 3.77
CA ALA A 110 0.12 -3.29 3.37
C ALA A 110 1.12 -2.13 3.44
N ASP A 111 2.39 -2.45 3.68
CA ASP A 111 3.53 -1.54 3.57
C ASP A 111 4.45 -2.01 2.42
N LEU A 112 4.64 -1.13 1.42
CA LEU A 112 5.42 -1.40 0.21
C LEU A 112 6.84 -0.84 0.33
N SER A 113 7.48 -1.06 1.46
CA SER A 113 8.90 -0.75 1.69
C SER A 113 9.84 -1.79 1.07
N GLY A 114 9.36 -3.03 0.87
CA GLY A 114 10.07 -4.12 0.19
C GLY A 114 9.82 -4.15 -1.32
N ASP A 115 10.57 -4.99 -2.05
CA ASP A 115 10.45 -5.14 -3.51
C ASP A 115 9.43 -6.22 -3.91
N ALA A 116 8.94 -7.02 -2.96
CA ALA A 116 7.99 -8.09 -3.22
C ALA A 116 6.60 -7.53 -3.58
N PRO A 117 5.96 -8.06 -4.65
CA PRO A 117 4.60 -7.67 -4.99
C PRO A 117 3.60 -8.17 -3.94
N VAL A 118 2.59 -7.36 -3.63
CA VAL A 118 1.54 -7.67 -2.64
C VAL A 118 0.19 -7.71 -3.34
N VAL A 119 -0.53 -8.83 -3.19
CA VAL A 119 -1.92 -8.96 -3.66
C VAL A 119 -2.83 -8.26 -2.66
N VAL A 120 -3.46 -7.18 -3.09
CA VAL A 120 -4.33 -6.34 -2.25
C VAL A 120 -5.80 -6.69 -2.41
N ALA A 121 -6.25 -6.90 -3.65
CA ALA A 121 -7.62 -7.34 -3.91
C ALA A 121 -7.61 -8.60 -4.79
N LYS A 122 -8.35 -9.62 -4.38
CA LYS A 122 -8.40 -10.91 -5.09
C LYS A 122 -9.52 -10.92 -6.11
N GLY A 123 -9.21 -11.42 -7.30
CA GLY A 123 -10.20 -11.68 -8.35
C GLY A 123 -11.17 -12.81 -7.96
N GLY A 124 -12.39 -12.70 -8.46
CA GLY A 124 -13.44 -13.66 -8.25
C GLY A 124 -13.10 -15.04 -8.82
N ARG A 125 -13.58 -16.09 -8.16
CA ARG A 125 -13.43 -17.46 -8.62
C ARG A 125 -14.36 -17.69 -9.81
N GLY A 126 -13.87 -18.40 -10.86
CA GLY A 126 -14.71 -18.84 -11.98
C GLY A 126 -15.81 -19.80 -11.55
N GLY A 127 -16.96 -19.69 -12.19
CA GLY A 127 -18.11 -20.55 -12.01
C GLY A 127 -17.87 -21.96 -12.54
N TRP A 128 -18.61 -22.91 -12.06
CA TRP A 128 -18.51 -24.30 -12.48
C TRP A 128 -19.47 -24.61 -13.64
N GLY A 129 -18.94 -25.23 -14.69
CA GLY A 129 -19.75 -25.72 -15.80
C GLY A 129 -20.62 -26.93 -15.42
N ASN A 130 -21.66 -27.18 -16.21
CA ASN A 130 -22.60 -28.26 -15.93
C ASN A 130 -21.97 -29.66 -15.93
N ALA A 131 -20.83 -29.85 -16.58
CA ALA A 131 -20.12 -31.12 -16.57
C ALA A 131 -19.67 -31.56 -15.16
N ARG A 132 -19.42 -30.62 -14.24
CA ARG A 132 -19.04 -30.92 -12.85
C ARG A 132 -20.19 -31.43 -11.99
N PHE A 133 -21.42 -31.16 -12.39
CA PHE A 133 -22.62 -31.53 -11.62
C PHE A 133 -23.25 -32.87 -12.10
N ALA A 134 -22.63 -33.51 -13.09
CA ALA A 134 -23.03 -34.82 -13.55
C ALA A 134 -22.72 -35.89 -12.47
N THR A 135 -23.75 -36.59 -12.07
CA THR A 135 -23.69 -37.73 -11.12
C THR A 135 -24.33 -38.98 -11.76
N PRO A 136 -24.10 -40.18 -11.23
CA PRO A 136 -24.74 -41.40 -11.75
C PRO A 136 -26.28 -41.31 -11.78
N THR A 137 -26.88 -40.60 -10.86
CA THR A 137 -28.35 -40.40 -10.76
C THR A 137 -28.82 -39.20 -11.60
N ARG A 138 -27.94 -38.19 -11.85
CA ARG A 138 -28.19 -36.99 -12.62
C ARG A 138 -27.16 -36.84 -13.73
N GLN A 139 -27.38 -37.49 -14.84
CA GLN A 139 -26.37 -37.54 -15.92
C GLN A 139 -26.36 -36.28 -16.81
N ILE A 140 -27.43 -35.48 -16.82
CA ILE A 140 -27.61 -34.34 -17.72
C ILE A 140 -28.08 -33.13 -16.89
N PRO A 141 -27.22 -32.55 -16.01
CA PRO A 141 -27.55 -31.32 -15.31
C PRO A 141 -27.66 -30.15 -16.29
N ARG A 142 -28.70 -29.33 -16.16
CA ARG A 142 -29.01 -28.21 -17.05
C ARG A 142 -28.61 -26.86 -16.46
N PHE A 143 -27.89 -26.85 -15.35
CA PHE A 143 -27.43 -25.64 -14.70
C PHE A 143 -25.92 -25.58 -14.59
N ALA A 144 -25.37 -24.38 -14.46
CA ALA A 144 -23.98 -24.09 -14.17
C ALA A 144 -23.93 -22.99 -13.08
N LYS A 145 -22.82 -22.88 -12.36
CA LYS A 145 -22.62 -21.80 -11.40
C LYS A 145 -22.05 -20.58 -12.09
N PRO A 146 -22.54 -19.36 -11.81
CA PRO A 146 -21.90 -18.13 -12.22
C PRO A 146 -20.56 -17.94 -11.52
N GLY A 147 -19.71 -17.10 -12.11
CA GLY A 147 -18.48 -16.67 -11.49
C GLY A 147 -18.77 -15.75 -10.31
N LEU A 148 -17.94 -15.84 -9.27
CA LEU A 148 -18.03 -14.97 -8.10
C LEU A 148 -17.50 -13.56 -8.43
N PRO A 149 -18.04 -12.51 -7.80
CA PRO A 149 -17.49 -11.17 -7.91
C PRO A 149 -16.05 -11.12 -7.37
N GLY A 150 -15.26 -10.19 -7.87
CA GLY A 150 -13.97 -9.84 -7.31
C GLY A 150 -14.13 -9.01 -6.03
N GLU A 151 -13.04 -8.80 -5.32
CA GLU A 151 -13.01 -7.95 -4.13
C GLU A 151 -12.97 -6.48 -4.54
N ASP A 152 -13.75 -5.66 -3.86
CA ASP A 152 -13.72 -4.21 -3.94
C ASP A 152 -13.00 -3.65 -2.72
N MET A 153 -12.19 -2.61 -2.92
CA MET A 153 -11.52 -1.92 -1.81
C MET A 153 -11.41 -0.42 -2.07
N HIS A 154 -11.58 0.36 -1.03
CA HIS A 154 -11.35 1.79 -1.02
C HIS A 154 -10.09 2.08 -0.19
N LEU A 155 -9.01 2.52 -0.84
CA LEU A 155 -7.72 2.68 -0.21
C LEU A 155 -7.22 4.11 -0.22
N THR A 156 -6.59 4.49 0.87
CA THR A 156 -5.73 5.67 0.96
C THR A 156 -4.27 5.22 0.88
N LEU A 157 -3.56 5.73 -0.12
CA LEU A 157 -2.13 5.55 -0.30
C LEU A 157 -1.42 6.69 0.42
N GLU A 158 -0.49 6.38 1.29
CA GLU A 158 0.37 7.36 1.96
C GLU A 158 1.83 7.05 1.66
N LEU A 159 2.53 7.99 1.05
CA LEU A 159 3.98 7.87 0.83
C LEU A 159 4.70 8.29 2.11
N LYS A 160 5.26 7.34 2.84
CA LYS A 160 5.91 7.58 4.14
C LYS A 160 7.43 7.58 4.13
N VAL A 161 8.07 7.13 3.06
CA VAL A 161 9.53 7.18 2.94
C VAL A 161 9.93 8.38 2.13
N ILE A 162 10.59 9.33 2.79
CA ILE A 162 11.09 10.53 2.13
C ILE A 162 12.58 10.37 1.82
N ALA A 163 13.37 9.84 2.76
CA ALA A 163 14.80 9.70 2.59
C ALA A 163 15.39 8.56 3.43
N ASP A 164 16.46 7.94 2.88
CA ASP A 164 17.31 7.02 3.62
C ASP A 164 18.25 7.78 4.55
N VAL A 165 18.66 8.98 4.11
CA VAL A 165 19.67 9.83 4.75
C VAL A 165 19.12 11.23 4.96
N GLY A 166 19.18 11.73 6.19
CA GLY A 166 18.82 13.10 6.55
C GLY A 166 20.05 13.98 6.67
N LEU A 167 20.05 15.17 6.05
CA LEU A 167 21.03 16.21 6.28
C LEU A 167 20.56 17.13 7.40
N ILE A 168 21.38 17.27 8.43
CA ILE A 168 21.17 18.16 9.56
C ILE A 168 22.33 19.16 9.69
N GLY A 169 22.10 20.28 10.32
CA GLY A 169 23.10 21.32 10.54
C GLY A 169 22.50 22.71 10.45
N PHE A 170 23.24 23.71 10.90
CA PHE A 170 22.83 25.12 10.88
C PHE A 170 22.48 25.66 9.49
N PRO A 171 21.73 26.75 9.35
CA PRO A 171 21.60 27.48 8.09
C PRO A 171 22.99 27.87 7.55
N ASN A 172 23.11 27.93 6.22
CA ASN A 172 24.34 28.37 5.50
C ASN A 172 25.59 27.50 5.67
N VAL A 173 25.53 26.36 6.38
CA VAL A 173 26.64 25.40 6.47
C VAL A 173 26.89 24.65 5.16
N GLY A 174 26.01 24.81 4.16
CA GLY A 174 26.16 24.24 2.82
C GLY A 174 25.39 22.94 2.56
N LYS A 175 24.37 22.60 3.32
CA LYS A 175 23.53 21.40 3.13
C LYS A 175 22.95 21.31 1.72
N SER A 176 22.26 22.35 1.27
CA SER A 176 21.60 22.37 -0.05
C SER A 176 22.62 22.37 -1.20
N THR A 177 23.80 22.96 -1.01
CA THR A 177 24.91 22.85 -1.95
C THR A 177 25.43 21.43 -2.03
N LEU A 178 25.57 20.75 -0.90
CA LEU A 178 26.02 19.36 -0.82
C LEU A 178 25.04 18.44 -1.57
N ILE A 179 23.72 18.51 -1.29
CA ILE A 179 22.71 17.74 -2.01
C ILE A 179 22.81 17.97 -3.52
N SER A 180 22.94 19.22 -3.94
CA SER A 180 23.04 19.57 -5.36
C SER A 180 24.30 19.00 -6.02
N THR A 181 25.36 18.81 -5.24
CA THR A 181 26.66 18.30 -5.74
C THR A 181 26.67 16.77 -5.85
N ILE A 182 26.05 16.05 -4.89
CA ILE A 182 26.05 14.58 -4.85
C ILE A 182 24.86 13.95 -5.59
N SER A 183 23.83 14.73 -5.90
CA SER A 183 22.63 14.22 -6.55
C SER A 183 22.86 13.94 -8.04
N ALA A 184 22.39 12.78 -8.52
CA ALA A 184 22.48 12.36 -9.92
C ALA A 184 21.60 13.19 -10.88
N ALA A 185 20.59 13.86 -10.35
CA ALA A 185 19.69 14.76 -11.06
C ALA A 185 19.50 16.03 -10.22
N ARG A 186 18.97 17.11 -10.82
CA ARG A 186 18.64 18.31 -10.05
C ARG A 186 17.75 17.94 -8.86
N PRO A 187 18.14 18.33 -7.62
CA PRO A 187 17.34 18.10 -6.45
C PRO A 187 15.92 18.62 -6.64
N LYS A 188 14.93 17.85 -6.21
CA LYS A 188 13.54 18.25 -6.31
C LYS A 188 13.13 18.95 -5.02
N ILE A 189 12.56 20.12 -5.15
CA ILE A 189 11.88 20.82 -4.05
C ILE A 189 10.53 20.14 -3.88
N ALA A 190 10.31 19.51 -2.74
CA ALA A 190 9.07 18.83 -2.41
C ALA A 190 8.20 19.77 -1.56
N ASN A 191 7.10 20.27 -2.15
CA ASN A 191 6.15 21.10 -1.43
C ASN A 191 5.12 20.18 -0.76
N TYR A 192 5.29 19.92 0.51
CA TYR A 192 4.32 19.20 1.33
C TYR A 192 3.28 20.17 1.88
N HIS A 193 2.00 19.81 1.83
CA HIS A 193 0.89 20.66 2.31
C HIS A 193 0.94 20.95 3.82
N PHE A 194 1.72 20.17 4.56
CA PHE A 194 1.86 20.25 6.01
C PHE A 194 3.22 20.83 6.46
N THR A 195 4.10 21.26 5.53
CA THR A 195 5.39 21.87 5.89
C THR A 195 5.37 23.35 5.61
N THR A 196 5.79 24.15 6.58
CA THR A 196 6.06 25.58 6.42
C THR A 196 7.37 25.82 5.65
N LEU A 197 8.27 24.83 5.70
CA LEU A 197 9.56 24.80 5.00
C LEU A 197 9.60 23.61 4.04
N THR A 198 10.01 23.86 2.80
CA THR A 198 10.03 22.86 1.74
C THR A 198 11.34 22.08 1.75
N PRO A 199 11.33 20.76 2.03
CA PRO A 199 12.55 19.96 1.99
C PRO A 199 13.07 19.79 0.57
N VAL A 200 14.38 19.71 0.46
CA VAL A 200 15.09 19.43 -0.80
C VAL A 200 15.47 17.96 -0.81
N LEU A 201 15.00 17.22 -1.81
CA LEU A 201 15.30 15.80 -1.98
C LEU A 201 16.28 15.59 -3.13
N GLY A 202 17.32 14.78 -2.89
CA GLY A 202 18.29 14.36 -3.90
C GLY A 202 18.42 12.85 -3.98
N VAL A 203 18.37 12.29 -5.19
CA VAL A 203 18.68 10.88 -5.42
C VAL A 203 20.17 10.78 -5.72
N VAL A 204 20.90 10.08 -4.85
CA VAL A 204 22.36 9.88 -4.95
C VAL A 204 22.62 8.50 -5.55
N ARG A 205 23.30 8.44 -6.70
CA ARG A 205 23.72 7.20 -7.34
C ARG A 205 25.13 6.82 -6.95
N VAL A 206 25.33 5.56 -6.55
CA VAL A 206 26.64 5.00 -6.19
C VAL A 206 27.13 4.03 -7.26
N GLY A 207 26.21 3.37 -7.96
CA GLY A 207 26.49 2.39 -9.01
C GLY A 207 25.29 2.11 -9.90
N PRO A 208 25.39 1.15 -10.84
CA PRO A 208 24.34 0.87 -11.82
C PRO A 208 22.96 0.59 -11.22
N GLU A 209 22.91 -0.10 -10.08
CA GLU A 209 21.65 -0.45 -9.37
C GLU A 209 21.68 -0.01 -7.90
N GLN A 210 22.60 0.90 -7.56
CA GLN A 210 22.83 1.33 -6.18
C GLN A 210 22.55 2.82 -6.06
N SER A 211 21.53 3.18 -5.33
CA SER A 211 21.16 4.55 -5.03
C SER A 211 20.50 4.65 -3.65
N PHE A 212 20.53 5.85 -3.10
CA PHE A 212 19.78 6.20 -1.89
C PHE A 212 19.21 7.61 -2.03
N VAL A 213 18.19 7.92 -1.24
CA VAL A 213 17.56 9.24 -1.21
C VAL A 213 18.09 10.01 -0.02
N CYS A 214 18.52 11.25 -0.28
CA CYS A 214 19.00 12.18 0.72
C CYS A 214 18.03 13.36 0.82
N ALA A 215 17.65 13.76 2.04
CA ALA A 215 16.77 14.90 2.30
C ALA A 215 17.49 15.96 3.12
N ASP A 216 17.38 17.23 2.71
CA ASP A 216 17.69 18.37 3.58
C ASP A 216 16.55 18.51 4.60
N ILE A 217 16.89 18.55 5.89
CA ILE A 217 15.97 18.73 6.98
C ILE A 217 16.05 20.21 7.43
N PRO A 218 15.27 21.11 6.83
CA PRO A 218 15.29 22.51 7.21
C PRO A 218 14.58 22.71 8.55
N GLY A 219 15.02 23.67 9.33
CA GLY A 219 14.25 24.20 10.47
C GLY A 219 14.34 23.45 11.80
N LEU A 220 15.40 22.65 12.03
CA LEU A 220 15.69 22.15 13.37
C LEU A 220 16.04 23.28 14.36
N ILE A 221 16.45 24.46 13.89
CA ILE A 221 17.11 25.51 14.69
C ILE A 221 16.22 26.68 15.06
N GLU A 222 15.06 26.89 14.44
CA GLU A 222 14.20 28.04 14.76
C GLU A 222 12.89 27.60 15.43
N GLY A 223 12.92 27.34 16.75
CA GLY A 223 11.71 27.18 17.57
C GLY A 223 11.04 25.82 17.47
N ALA A 224 11.76 24.76 17.14
CA ALA A 224 11.19 23.39 17.11
C ALA A 224 10.67 22.94 18.48
N ALA A 225 11.31 23.38 19.58
CA ALA A 225 10.89 23.08 20.95
C ALA A 225 9.61 23.85 21.38
N ASP A 226 9.34 25.01 20.76
CA ASP A 226 8.20 25.87 21.11
C ASP A 226 6.93 25.62 20.27
N GLY A 227 6.93 24.61 19.40
CA GLY A 227 5.75 24.17 18.63
C GLY A 227 5.29 25.09 17.49
N VAL A 228 6.07 26.12 17.14
CA VAL A 228 5.64 27.16 16.19
C VAL A 228 6.16 26.97 14.76
N GLY A 229 7.11 26.05 14.49
CA GLY A 229 7.87 26.05 13.23
C GLY A 229 7.68 24.89 12.28
N LEU A 230 7.52 23.66 12.75
CA LEU A 230 7.46 22.47 11.88
C LEU A 230 6.23 21.63 12.23
N GLY A 231 5.40 21.35 11.22
CA GLY A 231 4.24 20.49 11.42
C GLY A 231 4.67 19.09 11.88
N HIS A 232 3.99 18.53 12.89
CA HIS A 232 4.22 17.19 13.43
C HIS A 232 4.28 16.09 12.33
N ASP A 233 3.68 16.35 11.19
CA ASP A 233 3.64 15.42 10.06
C ASP A 233 4.96 15.36 9.28
N PHE A 234 5.67 16.48 9.11
CA PHE A 234 7.01 16.49 8.49
C PHE A 234 8.01 15.68 9.31
N LEU A 235 7.91 15.78 10.61
CA LEU A 235 8.80 15.17 11.57
C LEU A 235 8.66 13.65 11.60
N ARG A 236 7.45 13.11 11.43
CA ARG A 236 7.22 11.66 11.20
C ARG A 236 7.93 11.13 9.97
N HIS A 237 8.16 11.98 8.97
CA HIS A 237 8.84 11.59 7.75
C HIS A 237 10.37 11.57 7.92
N VAL A 238 10.90 12.48 8.72
CA VAL A 238 12.32 12.54 9.09
C VAL A 238 12.71 11.41 10.05
N GLU A 239 11.81 10.99 10.94
CA GLU A 239 12.01 9.84 11.84
C GLU A 239 12.33 8.52 11.11
N ARG A 240 12.12 8.46 9.79
CA ARG A 240 12.43 7.29 8.97
C ARG A 240 13.82 7.30 8.35
N CYS A 241 14.56 8.40 8.45
CA CYS A 241 15.96 8.43 8.04
C CYS A 241 16.75 7.40 8.87
N ARG A 242 17.50 6.56 8.18
CA ARG A 242 18.31 5.50 8.81
C ARG A 242 19.68 6.01 9.24
N LEU A 243 20.17 7.07 8.58
CA LEU A 243 21.48 7.67 8.81
C LEU A 243 21.35 9.20 8.75
N LEU A 244 22.04 9.90 9.62
CA LEU A 244 22.12 11.34 9.60
C LEU A 244 23.52 11.79 9.11
N LEU A 245 23.55 12.77 8.22
CA LEU A 245 24.75 13.51 7.84
C LEU A 245 24.71 14.87 8.52
N HIS A 246 25.52 15.03 9.55
CA HIS A 246 25.61 16.27 10.30
C HIS A 246 26.66 17.19 9.64
N VAL A 247 26.17 18.21 8.95
CA VAL A 247 27.04 19.17 8.23
C VAL A 247 27.37 20.34 9.13
N VAL A 248 28.67 20.56 9.40
CA VAL A 248 29.18 21.64 10.24
C VAL A 248 30.14 22.50 9.44
N ASP A 249 30.05 23.81 9.57
CA ASP A 249 31.02 24.77 9.00
C ASP A 249 32.26 24.85 9.90
N VAL A 250 33.34 24.17 9.47
CA VAL A 250 34.60 24.16 10.23
C VAL A 250 35.45 25.42 10.08
N SER A 251 35.08 26.32 9.16
CA SER A 251 35.81 27.56 8.94
C SER A 251 35.47 28.67 9.94
N GLY A 252 34.29 28.54 10.59
CA GLY A 252 33.79 29.58 11.50
C GLY A 252 33.54 30.93 10.81
N CYS A 253 33.36 30.95 9.48
CA CYS A 253 33.23 32.18 8.71
C CYS A 253 32.00 33.04 9.08
N GLU A 254 31.03 32.48 9.74
CA GLU A 254 29.87 33.21 10.27
C GLU A 254 30.01 33.62 11.75
N GLY A 255 31.23 33.49 12.31
CA GLY A 255 31.54 33.91 13.68
C GLY A 255 31.01 32.93 14.75
N ARG A 256 30.67 31.70 14.39
CA ARG A 256 30.21 30.64 15.29
C ARG A 256 31.30 29.59 15.55
N ASP A 257 31.26 28.96 16.73
CA ASP A 257 32.17 27.86 17.04
C ASP A 257 31.59 26.55 16.50
N PRO A 258 32.34 25.82 15.64
CA PRO A 258 31.91 24.54 15.11
C PRO A 258 31.53 23.49 16.18
N LYS A 259 32.16 23.52 17.36
CA LYS A 259 31.87 22.60 18.48
C LYS A 259 30.55 22.92 19.13
N GLU A 260 30.26 24.22 19.38
CA GLU A 260 29.01 24.68 19.91
C GLU A 260 27.86 24.39 18.94
N ASP A 261 28.03 24.65 17.65
CA ASP A 261 27.07 24.34 16.60
C ASP A 261 26.73 22.84 16.57
N PHE A 262 27.74 21.98 16.67
CA PHE A 262 27.53 20.52 16.71
C PHE A 262 26.73 20.09 17.95
N GLU A 263 27.05 20.61 19.13
CA GLU A 263 26.35 20.22 20.36
C GLU A 263 24.93 20.75 20.40
N GLN A 264 24.70 21.97 19.94
CA GLN A 264 23.36 22.56 19.90
C GLN A 264 22.43 21.76 18.97
N ILE A 265 22.85 21.36 17.79
CA ILE A 265 22.05 20.53 16.89
C ILE A 265 21.69 19.18 17.53
N ASN A 266 22.65 18.53 18.20
CA ASN A 266 22.37 17.27 18.87
C ASN A 266 21.40 17.44 20.05
N HIS A 267 21.51 18.53 20.79
CA HIS A 267 20.56 18.85 21.86
C HIS A 267 19.14 19.10 21.31
N GLU A 268 19.01 19.80 20.19
CA GLU A 268 17.74 20.01 19.52
C GLU A 268 17.13 18.70 18.98
N LEU A 269 17.95 17.79 18.44
CA LEU A 269 17.53 16.46 18.02
C LEU A 269 16.95 15.65 19.21
N GLU A 270 17.62 15.70 20.37
CA GLU A 270 17.16 15.04 21.59
C GLU A 270 15.81 15.60 22.09
N GLY A 271 15.69 16.91 22.08
CA GLY A 271 14.44 17.59 22.47
C GLY A 271 13.30 17.32 21.49
N PHE A 272 13.62 16.96 20.27
CA PHE A 272 12.68 16.75 19.19
C PHE A 272 12.15 15.31 19.12
N SER A 273 13.03 14.30 19.03
CA SER A 273 12.71 12.88 19.00
C SER A 273 13.86 12.05 19.53
N ALA A 274 13.60 11.33 20.62
CA ALA A 274 14.57 10.41 21.20
C ALA A 274 15.02 9.33 20.18
N ASP A 275 14.12 8.89 19.31
CA ASP A 275 14.40 7.91 18.24
C ASP A 275 15.38 8.50 17.21
N LEU A 276 15.21 9.76 16.84
CA LEU A 276 16.06 10.43 15.86
C LEU A 276 17.45 10.72 16.42
N ALA A 277 17.55 11.12 17.70
CA ALA A 277 18.80 11.36 18.38
C ALA A 277 19.67 10.10 18.52
N THR A 278 19.06 8.91 18.55
CA THR A 278 19.78 7.62 18.60
C THR A 278 20.26 7.12 17.23
N ARG A 279 19.91 7.81 16.14
CA ARG A 279 20.34 7.38 14.79
C ARG A 279 21.85 7.53 14.62
N PRO A 280 22.48 6.60 13.88
CA PRO A 280 23.87 6.75 13.49
C PRO A 280 24.12 8.05 12.74
N GLN A 281 25.23 8.72 13.07
CA GLN A 281 25.61 9.99 12.47
C GLN A 281 26.99 9.88 11.80
N ILE A 282 27.16 10.55 10.66
CA ILE A 282 28.46 10.88 10.04
C ILE A 282 28.58 12.39 10.06
N VAL A 283 29.65 12.90 10.65
CA VAL A 283 29.89 14.33 10.76
C VAL A 283 30.71 14.81 9.56
N LEU A 284 30.16 15.77 8.83
CA LEU A 284 30.80 16.34 7.66
C LEU A 284 31.33 17.76 8.01
N GLY A 285 32.66 17.89 8.10
CA GLY A 285 33.27 19.20 8.22
C GLY A 285 33.29 19.87 6.85
N ASN A 286 32.40 20.81 6.61
CA ASN A 286 32.29 21.53 5.34
C ASN A 286 33.07 22.85 5.37
N LYS A 287 33.30 23.40 4.19
CA LYS A 287 34.08 24.61 3.94
C LYS A 287 35.59 24.49 4.32
N CYS A 288 36.13 23.27 4.17
CA CYS A 288 37.56 23.02 4.40
C CYS A 288 38.49 23.80 3.45
N ASP A 289 37.96 24.34 2.35
CA ASP A 289 38.69 25.17 1.39
C ASP A 289 39.08 26.54 1.95
N ILE A 290 38.34 27.02 2.96
CA ILE A 290 38.59 28.30 3.64
C ILE A 290 39.03 28.16 5.11
N ALA A 291 38.90 26.98 5.68
CA ALA A 291 39.34 26.65 7.03
C ALA A 291 40.86 26.43 7.09
N THR A 292 41.48 26.73 8.24
CA THR A 292 42.90 26.39 8.45
C THR A 292 43.05 24.89 8.74
N PRO A 293 44.16 24.26 8.40
CA PRO A 293 44.39 22.85 8.71
C PRO A 293 44.28 22.54 10.22
N GLU A 294 44.67 23.48 11.07
CA GLU A 294 44.58 23.35 12.52
C GLU A 294 43.11 23.27 12.99
N GLN A 295 42.23 24.12 12.45
CA GLN A 295 40.79 24.11 12.76
C GLN A 295 40.14 22.78 12.36
N VAL A 296 40.47 22.27 11.17
CA VAL A 296 39.96 20.99 10.69
C VAL A 296 40.42 19.84 11.57
N GLU A 297 41.68 19.80 11.97
CA GLU A 297 42.22 18.74 12.81
C GLU A 297 41.72 18.82 14.25
N GLU A 298 41.53 20.01 14.80
CA GLU A 298 40.96 20.22 16.13
C GLU A 298 39.51 19.74 16.19
N PHE A 299 38.70 20.10 15.19
CA PHE A 299 37.31 19.66 15.12
C PHE A 299 37.19 18.13 14.88
N LYS A 300 38.08 17.57 14.05
CA LYS A 300 38.16 16.11 13.83
C LYS A 300 38.44 15.37 15.14
N GLN A 301 39.43 15.78 15.93
CA GLN A 301 39.72 15.17 17.21
C GLN A 301 38.54 15.23 18.19
N PHE A 302 37.83 16.36 18.18
CA PHE A 302 36.63 16.52 19.00
C PHE A 302 35.54 15.53 18.59
N VAL A 303 35.27 15.33 17.30
CA VAL A 303 34.25 14.40 16.78
C VAL A 303 34.65 12.94 17.02
N GLU A 304 35.90 12.59 16.76
CA GLU A 304 36.43 11.24 16.94
C GLU A 304 36.46 10.83 18.43
N ALA A 305 36.71 11.79 19.34
CA ALA A 305 36.62 11.56 20.79
C ALA A 305 35.20 11.20 21.26
N LYS A 306 34.17 11.58 20.50
CA LYS A 306 32.78 11.19 20.72
C LYS A 306 32.42 9.84 20.04
N GLY A 307 33.36 9.17 19.39
CA GLY A 307 33.17 7.89 18.69
C GLY A 307 32.44 8.01 17.35
N LEU A 308 32.34 9.22 16.79
CA LEU A 308 31.68 9.47 15.51
C LEU A 308 32.67 9.50 14.35
N THR A 309 32.18 9.18 13.14
CA THR A 309 32.99 9.25 11.92
C THR A 309 33.04 10.70 11.42
N PHE A 310 34.24 11.25 11.22
CA PHE A 310 34.45 12.57 10.66
C PHE A 310 34.91 12.49 9.21
N VAL A 311 34.35 13.33 8.33
CA VAL A 311 34.75 13.45 6.91
C VAL A 311 34.91 14.92 6.56
N PRO A 312 36.16 15.37 6.27
CA PRO A 312 36.39 16.72 5.79
C PRO A 312 35.96 16.85 4.34
N ILE A 313 35.16 17.87 4.02
CA ILE A 313 34.66 18.15 2.67
C ILE A 313 34.69 19.66 2.35
N SER A 314 34.64 19.96 1.07
CA SER A 314 34.18 21.25 0.57
C SER A 314 33.12 21.01 -0.50
N ALA A 315 31.87 21.33 -0.20
CA ALA A 315 30.77 21.19 -1.15
C ALA A 315 30.94 22.14 -2.35
N ALA A 316 31.59 23.29 -2.16
CA ALA A 316 31.84 24.30 -3.20
C ALA A 316 32.91 23.85 -4.21
N THR A 317 34.03 23.32 -3.71
CA THR A 317 35.15 22.87 -4.54
C THR A 317 35.11 21.40 -4.93
N ARG A 318 34.14 20.63 -4.37
CA ARG A 318 33.99 19.16 -4.49
C ARG A 318 35.10 18.34 -3.80
N GLN A 319 35.99 18.97 -3.06
CA GLN A 319 37.04 18.24 -2.34
C GLN A 319 36.40 17.30 -1.29
N GLY A 320 36.78 16.03 -1.30
CA GLY A 320 36.27 15.01 -0.38
C GLY A 320 34.84 14.53 -0.65
N VAL A 321 34.13 15.17 -1.59
CA VAL A 321 32.70 14.87 -1.85
C VAL A 321 32.50 13.59 -2.69
N ASP A 322 33.42 13.28 -3.61
CA ASP A 322 33.25 12.16 -4.55
C ASP A 322 33.26 10.78 -3.86
N ALA A 323 33.97 10.66 -2.73
CA ALA A 323 33.99 9.41 -1.93
C ALA A 323 32.79 9.27 -0.98
N LEU A 324 32.08 10.36 -0.70
CA LEU A 324 30.99 10.39 0.28
C LEU A 324 29.82 9.46 -0.06
N PRO A 325 29.32 9.38 -1.31
CA PRO A 325 28.23 8.47 -1.66
C PRO A 325 28.55 7.02 -1.38
N ALA A 326 29.76 6.56 -1.68
CA ALA A 326 30.17 5.17 -1.43
C ALA A 326 30.26 4.86 0.08
N LEU A 327 30.81 5.79 0.88
CA LEU A 327 30.87 5.67 2.33
C LEU A 327 29.48 5.60 2.95
N VAL A 328 28.58 6.51 2.58
CA VAL A 328 27.20 6.56 3.07
C VAL A 328 26.44 5.27 2.72
N TYR A 329 26.58 4.81 1.48
CA TYR A 329 25.92 3.58 1.04
C TYR A 329 26.43 2.32 1.76
N SER A 330 27.74 2.25 2.02
CA SER A 330 28.32 1.17 2.83
C SER A 330 27.72 1.15 4.23
N ARG A 331 27.63 2.30 4.89
CA ARG A 331 27.01 2.42 6.21
C ARG A 331 25.52 2.08 6.20
N LEU A 332 24.78 2.51 5.17
CA LEU A 332 23.36 2.16 5.03
C LEU A 332 23.12 0.65 4.91
N LYS A 333 24.05 -0.11 4.32
CA LYS A 333 23.95 -1.58 4.23
C LYS A 333 24.12 -2.28 5.58
N GLU A 334 24.91 -1.70 6.48
CA GLU A 334 25.16 -2.24 7.82
C GLU A 334 23.98 -1.98 8.77
N LEU A 335 23.15 -0.98 8.46
CA LEU A 335 22.01 -0.61 9.29
C LEU A 335 20.78 -1.49 9.04
N PRO A 336 19.98 -1.75 10.08
CA PRO A 336 18.74 -2.51 9.93
C PRO A 336 17.83 -1.82 8.90
N PRO A 337 17.00 -2.60 8.18
CA PRO A 337 16.00 -2.03 7.27
C PRO A 337 15.03 -1.14 8.03
N VAL A 338 14.37 -0.22 7.31
CA VAL A 338 13.31 0.64 7.87
C VAL A 338 12.24 -0.24 8.53
N LYS A 339 11.69 0.18 9.68
CA LYS A 339 10.55 -0.49 10.30
C LYS A 339 9.41 -0.59 9.29
N VAL A 340 9.07 -1.81 8.90
CA VAL A 340 7.91 -2.10 8.04
C VAL A 340 6.68 -2.12 8.94
N PHE A 341 5.60 -1.46 8.53
CA PHE A 341 4.33 -1.58 9.24
C PHE A 341 3.74 -2.96 8.96
N GLU A 342 3.41 -3.68 10.02
CA GLU A 342 2.68 -4.92 9.89
C GLU A 342 1.25 -4.63 9.41
N ALA A 343 0.70 -5.54 8.59
CA ALA A 343 -0.68 -5.44 8.15
C ALA A 343 -1.61 -5.61 9.36
N GLU A 344 -2.39 -4.58 9.67
CA GLU A 344 -3.36 -4.56 10.76
C GLU A 344 -4.76 -4.94 10.25
N TYR A 345 -5.02 -4.67 8.98
CA TYR A 345 -6.30 -4.95 8.37
C TYR A 345 -6.44 -6.44 8.11
N VAL A 346 -7.25 -7.09 8.90
CA VAL A 346 -7.68 -8.48 8.69
C VAL A 346 -8.95 -8.43 7.87
N LYS A 347 -8.87 -8.89 6.61
CA LYS A 347 -10.07 -9.02 5.78
C LYS A 347 -11.06 -9.96 6.49
N PRO A 348 -12.34 -9.60 6.58
CA PRO A 348 -13.35 -10.51 7.09
C PRO A 348 -13.34 -11.79 6.26
N SER A 349 -12.89 -12.90 6.84
CA SER A 349 -12.94 -14.20 6.17
C SER A 349 -14.34 -14.75 6.26
N LEU A 350 -15.09 -14.65 5.17
CA LEU A 350 -16.43 -15.20 5.08
C LEU A 350 -16.46 -16.75 4.92
N VAL A 351 -15.27 -17.38 4.83
CA VAL A 351 -15.15 -18.80 4.45
C VAL A 351 -14.96 -19.73 5.64
N ASP A 352 -14.39 -19.27 6.77
CA ASP A 352 -13.88 -20.12 7.84
C ASP A 352 -14.56 -19.92 9.20
N ALA A 353 -15.76 -19.34 9.26
CA ALA A 353 -16.52 -19.34 10.50
C ALA A 353 -17.04 -20.76 10.78
N PRO A 354 -16.61 -21.41 11.89
CA PRO A 354 -17.15 -22.71 12.28
C PRO A 354 -18.65 -22.66 12.62
N THR A 355 -19.17 -21.47 12.85
CA THR A 355 -20.60 -21.15 12.94
C THR A 355 -20.95 -20.27 11.75
N ARG A 356 -22.03 -20.59 11.05
CA ARG A 356 -22.61 -19.74 10.00
C ARG A 356 -23.45 -18.63 10.67
N PRO A 357 -22.85 -17.51 11.12
CA PRO A 357 -23.57 -16.48 11.82
C PRO A 357 -24.59 -15.84 10.89
N PHE A 358 -25.76 -15.58 11.43
CA PHE A 358 -26.78 -14.79 10.77
C PHE A 358 -27.55 -13.96 11.80
N THR A 359 -28.11 -12.85 11.38
CA THR A 359 -29.11 -12.10 12.16
C THR A 359 -30.32 -11.88 11.29
N VAL A 360 -31.51 -11.92 11.91
CA VAL A 360 -32.78 -11.64 11.27
C VAL A 360 -33.41 -10.47 11.99
N GLU A 361 -33.67 -9.41 11.26
CA GLU A 361 -34.28 -8.19 11.79
C GLU A 361 -35.57 -7.88 11.02
N ARG A 362 -36.65 -7.56 11.72
CA ARG A 362 -37.86 -7.06 11.10
C ARG A 362 -37.70 -5.57 10.80
N THR A 363 -37.60 -5.23 9.53
CA THR A 363 -37.38 -3.85 9.06
C THR A 363 -38.70 -3.12 8.71
N GLY A 364 -39.76 -3.85 8.50
CA GLY A 364 -41.07 -3.31 8.16
C GLY A 364 -42.28 -4.13 8.64
N ALA A 365 -43.47 -3.71 8.27
CA ALA A 365 -44.69 -4.45 8.62
C ALA A 365 -44.75 -5.85 7.97
N HIS A 366 -44.23 -5.93 6.72
CA HIS A 366 -44.15 -7.13 5.89
C HIS A 366 -42.76 -7.31 5.28
N GLU A 367 -41.71 -6.95 6.04
CA GLU A 367 -40.35 -6.92 5.51
C GLU A 367 -39.36 -7.38 6.59
N PHE A 368 -38.52 -8.35 6.24
CA PHE A 368 -37.45 -8.89 7.06
C PHE A 368 -36.10 -8.74 6.33
N THR A 369 -35.10 -8.35 7.06
CA THR A 369 -33.72 -8.33 6.55
C THR A 369 -32.90 -9.41 7.25
N VAL A 370 -32.25 -10.24 6.45
CA VAL A 370 -31.37 -11.31 6.90
C VAL A 370 -29.94 -10.88 6.56
N ASP A 371 -29.15 -10.56 7.58
CA ASP A 371 -27.71 -10.35 7.46
C ASP A 371 -27.01 -11.71 7.65
N ALA A 372 -26.58 -12.28 6.54
CA ALA A 372 -25.91 -13.57 6.49
C ALA A 372 -24.87 -13.54 5.34
N PRO A 373 -23.65 -12.96 5.56
CA PRO A 373 -22.65 -12.77 4.51
C PRO A 373 -22.24 -14.06 3.78
N TRP A 374 -22.30 -15.21 4.46
CA TRP A 374 -22.04 -16.52 3.86
C TRP A 374 -23.17 -16.94 2.89
N LEU A 375 -24.43 -16.57 3.18
CA LEU A 375 -25.59 -16.88 2.34
C LEU A 375 -25.65 -15.98 1.11
N GLU A 376 -25.31 -14.70 1.26
CA GLU A 376 -25.16 -13.75 0.13
C GLU A 376 -24.12 -14.27 -0.87
N ARG A 377 -23.02 -14.83 -0.38
CA ARG A 377 -22.01 -15.44 -1.23
C ARG A 377 -22.49 -16.69 -1.97
N ILE A 378 -23.38 -17.48 -1.35
CA ILE A 378 -24.02 -18.61 -2.04
C ILE A 378 -24.97 -18.08 -3.10
N LEU A 379 -25.76 -17.04 -2.81
CA LEU A 379 -26.66 -16.38 -3.76
C LEU A 379 -25.90 -15.81 -4.94
N ALA A 380 -24.83 -15.05 -4.72
CA ALA A 380 -23.97 -14.52 -5.77
C ALA A 380 -23.41 -15.63 -6.69
N GLY A 381 -23.22 -16.83 -6.16
CA GLY A 381 -22.79 -18.01 -6.91
C GLY A 381 -23.95 -18.91 -7.40
N THR A 382 -25.20 -18.46 -7.33
CA THR A 382 -26.40 -19.22 -7.70
C THR A 382 -27.15 -18.48 -8.81
N ASN A 383 -27.50 -19.19 -9.88
CA ASN A 383 -28.39 -18.60 -10.88
C ASN A 383 -29.83 -18.73 -10.37
N VAL A 384 -30.41 -17.61 -9.90
CA VAL A 384 -31.77 -17.56 -9.33
C VAL A 384 -32.87 -17.77 -10.35
N GLU A 385 -32.60 -17.62 -11.64
CA GLU A 385 -33.53 -17.90 -12.74
C GLU A 385 -33.65 -19.41 -13.07
N ASP A 386 -32.69 -20.22 -12.58
CA ASP A 386 -32.66 -21.64 -12.83
C ASP A 386 -33.23 -22.41 -11.63
N TYR A 387 -34.32 -23.15 -11.87
CA TYR A 387 -35.04 -23.91 -10.82
C TYR A 387 -34.13 -24.85 -10.02
N GLU A 388 -33.19 -25.52 -10.66
CA GLU A 388 -32.28 -26.47 -10.01
C GLU A 388 -31.23 -25.77 -9.12
N SER A 389 -30.75 -24.60 -9.56
CA SER A 389 -29.86 -23.77 -8.77
C SER A 389 -30.59 -23.18 -7.55
N LEU A 390 -31.85 -22.77 -7.75
CA LEU A 390 -32.69 -22.25 -6.68
C LEU A 390 -32.99 -23.33 -5.63
N GLN A 391 -33.27 -24.57 -6.02
CA GLN A 391 -33.43 -25.68 -5.07
C GLN A 391 -32.20 -25.93 -4.22
N TYR A 392 -30.98 -25.81 -4.79
CA TYR A 392 -29.75 -25.91 -4.01
C TYR A 392 -29.69 -24.81 -2.95
N PHE A 393 -30.00 -23.57 -3.32
CA PHE A 393 -30.06 -22.45 -2.39
C PHE A 393 -31.08 -22.67 -1.29
N GLN A 394 -32.31 -23.09 -1.64
CA GLN A 394 -33.39 -23.41 -0.69
C GLN A 394 -32.95 -24.49 0.32
N THR A 395 -32.24 -25.52 -0.13
CA THR A 395 -31.68 -26.54 0.75
C THR A 395 -30.69 -25.95 1.74
N GLN A 396 -29.78 -25.08 1.28
CA GLN A 396 -28.82 -24.41 2.17
C GLN A 396 -29.50 -23.45 3.16
N LEU A 397 -30.55 -22.77 2.73
CA LEU A 397 -31.36 -21.90 3.58
C LEU A 397 -32.10 -22.72 4.66
N GLY A 398 -32.71 -23.84 4.29
CA GLY A 398 -33.38 -24.75 5.23
C GLY A 398 -32.44 -25.32 6.29
N ASP A 399 -31.23 -25.76 5.87
CA ASP A 399 -30.22 -26.33 6.77
C ASP A 399 -29.59 -25.29 7.71
N SER A 400 -29.78 -23.99 7.45
CA SER A 400 -29.12 -22.91 8.17
C SER A 400 -29.75 -22.50 9.49
N GLY A 401 -31.03 -22.82 9.68
CA GLY A 401 -31.86 -22.37 10.82
C GLY A 401 -32.43 -20.95 10.64
N ILE A 402 -32.17 -20.28 9.51
CA ILE A 402 -32.73 -18.94 9.22
C ILE A 402 -34.26 -19.00 9.12
N LEU A 403 -34.79 -20.03 8.47
CA LEU A 403 -36.24 -20.22 8.36
C LEU A 403 -36.89 -20.41 9.74
N ASP A 404 -36.27 -21.16 10.66
CA ASP A 404 -36.75 -21.32 12.02
C ASP A 404 -36.80 -20.00 12.78
N GLU A 405 -35.82 -19.14 12.55
CA GLU A 405 -35.76 -17.81 13.19
C GLU A 405 -36.81 -16.85 12.61
N LEU A 406 -37.02 -16.85 11.28
CA LEU A 406 -38.12 -16.10 10.64
C LEU A 406 -39.49 -16.51 11.19
N VAL A 407 -39.73 -17.81 11.35
CA VAL A 407 -40.96 -18.32 11.94
C VAL A 407 -41.12 -17.86 13.40
N ARG A 408 -40.04 -17.83 14.19
CA ARG A 408 -40.09 -17.30 15.57
C ARG A 408 -40.43 -15.82 15.62
N GLN A 409 -40.08 -15.07 14.61
CA GLN A 409 -40.40 -13.65 14.48
C GLN A 409 -41.75 -13.38 13.82
N ASN A 410 -42.57 -14.43 13.66
CA ASN A 410 -43.92 -14.41 13.08
C ASN A 410 -43.93 -13.86 11.64
N VAL A 411 -43.08 -14.43 10.74
CA VAL A 411 -43.19 -14.19 9.30
C VAL A 411 -44.51 -14.73 8.78
N GLU A 412 -45.20 -13.96 7.93
CA GLU A 412 -46.45 -14.32 7.28
C GLU A 412 -46.21 -14.66 5.79
N GLU A 413 -47.20 -15.33 5.16
CA GLU A 413 -47.15 -15.62 3.72
C GLU A 413 -47.18 -14.32 2.94
N ASP A 414 -46.34 -14.20 1.88
CA ASP A 414 -46.09 -13.02 1.08
C ASP A 414 -45.24 -11.92 1.78
N ASP A 415 -44.70 -12.14 2.96
CA ASP A 415 -43.70 -11.21 3.53
C ASP A 415 -42.42 -11.25 2.70
N THR A 416 -41.84 -10.06 2.51
CA THR A 416 -40.59 -9.91 1.74
C THR A 416 -39.35 -10.13 2.62
N ILE A 417 -38.49 -11.06 2.21
CA ILE A 417 -37.20 -11.35 2.86
C ILE A 417 -36.06 -10.77 2.02
N LYS A 418 -35.30 -9.85 2.58
CA LYS A 418 -34.12 -9.28 1.98
C LYS A 418 -32.84 -9.96 2.46
N ILE A 419 -32.03 -10.44 1.53
CA ILE A 419 -30.72 -11.05 1.77
C ILE A 419 -29.68 -10.34 0.89
N GLY A 420 -28.92 -9.40 1.45
CA GLY A 420 -28.05 -8.52 0.68
C GLY A 420 -28.83 -7.69 -0.35
N GLU A 421 -28.50 -7.85 -1.64
CA GLU A 421 -29.20 -7.17 -2.75
C GLU A 421 -30.42 -7.96 -3.29
N TYR A 422 -30.72 -9.13 -2.75
CA TYR A 422 -31.78 -10.00 -3.24
C TYR A 422 -33.02 -9.92 -2.36
N GLU A 423 -34.20 -9.92 -3.02
CA GLU A 423 -35.51 -9.92 -2.37
C GLU A 423 -36.26 -11.20 -2.76
N PHE A 424 -36.89 -11.83 -1.78
CA PHE A 424 -37.68 -13.05 -1.95
C PHE A 424 -38.96 -12.93 -1.19
N ASP A 425 -40.08 -13.44 -1.77
CA ASP A 425 -41.32 -13.57 -1.07
C ASP A 425 -41.33 -14.89 -0.26
N TYR A 426 -41.77 -14.79 0.99
CA TYR A 426 -41.90 -15.96 1.83
C TYR A 426 -43.15 -16.77 1.44
N VAL A 427 -42.96 -17.99 0.98
CA VAL A 427 -44.01 -18.92 0.60
C VAL A 427 -43.88 -20.17 1.47
N TYR A 428 -44.95 -20.61 2.05
CA TYR A 428 -45.01 -21.78 2.97
C TYR A 428 -44.82 -23.08 2.21
#